data_81b6502da6902c15b2d04a139978f9f5
#
_entry.id   81b6502da6902c15b2d04a139978f9f5
#
_cell.length_a   1.000
_cell.length_b   1.000
_cell.length_c   1.000
_cell.angle_alpha   90.00
_cell.angle_beta   90.00
_cell.angle_gamma   90.00
#
_symmetry.space_group_name_H-M   'P 1'
#
loop_
_entity.id
_entity.type
_entity.pdbx_description
1 polymer ?
#
loop_
_entity_poly.entity_id
_entity_poly.type
_entity_poly.pdbx_seq_one_letter_code
_entity_poly.pdbx_strand_id
1 'polypeptide(L)'
;ESWEVEIPFTIQAPEIEFNSISGMLEPGEDGVLEISLSNVGSAPINYPIVSATGDMYVTVNSSGIGNAYYWDFENDNSEELLINASVSPFAPVGHVAEITVLVTNLNGGYNNSFIVYYSIGQVSENFETGFSDALNWEFNGDANWSITDSEQYEGSFSAVSGDIDDSQSSSISVTLDVVMDGEIGFYYKVASEYSPSGLYFYDGLEFYIDNELIDQYQPNQEGLSLWSAVSYPVESGTHT
;
A
#
# COMPACT_ATOMS: atom_id res chain seq x y z
N GLU A 1 35.70 -61.24 7.46
CA GLU A 1 35.46 -60.10 8.31
C GLU A 1 34.97 -58.96 7.39
N SER A 2 33.76 -58.40 7.66
CA SER A 2 33.24 -57.22 7.00
C SER A 2 33.47 -56.00 7.88
N TRP A 3 33.92 -54.91 7.30
CA TRP A 3 34.09 -53.64 7.98
C TRP A 3 33.02 -52.68 7.49
N GLU A 4 32.24 -52.08 8.41
CA GLU A 4 31.37 -50.95 8.14
C GLU A 4 32.08 -49.67 8.61
N VAL A 5 32.16 -48.68 7.75
CA VAL A 5 32.66 -47.33 8.08
C VAL A 5 31.54 -46.34 7.78
N GLU A 6 31.08 -45.67 8.80
CA GLU A 6 30.20 -44.52 8.67
C GLU A 6 31.02 -43.25 8.40
N ILE A 7 30.82 -42.62 7.26
CA ILE A 7 31.45 -41.34 6.92
C ILE A 7 30.35 -40.27 6.99
N PRO A 8 30.33 -39.46 8.05
CA PRO A 8 29.41 -38.33 8.09
C PRO A 8 29.80 -37.29 7.04
N PHE A 9 28.85 -36.82 6.27
CA PHE A 9 29.04 -35.68 5.38
C PHE A 9 27.91 -34.70 5.60
N THR A 10 28.24 -33.40 5.47
CA THR A 10 27.27 -32.30 5.55
C THR A 10 27.07 -31.73 4.15
N ILE A 11 25.83 -31.62 3.71
CA ILE A 11 25.47 -30.90 2.49
C ILE A 11 25.18 -29.45 2.89
N GLN A 12 25.87 -28.53 2.26
CA GLN A 12 25.62 -27.11 2.39
C GLN A 12 24.94 -26.61 1.11
N ALA A 13 23.91 -25.81 1.28
CA ALA A 13 23.17 -25.21 0.17
C ALA A 13 22.76 -23.78 0.53
N PRO A 14 22.72 -22.87 -0.46
CA PRO A 14 22.05 -21.60 -0.29
C PRO A 14 20.54 -21.77 -0.24
N GLU A 15 19.87 -20.88 0.48
CA GLU A 15 18.41 -20.78 0.54
C GLU A 15 18.04 -19.30 0.62
N ILE A 16 17.41 -18.78 -0.40
CA ILE A 16 17.00 -17.36 -0.46
C ILE A 16 15.57 -17.23 -0.01
N GLU A 17 15.34 -16.29 0.88
CA GLU A 17 14.03 -15.83 1.32
C GLU A 17 13.80 -14.40 0.88
N PHE A 18 12.54 -14.10 0.54
CA PHE A 18 12.05 -12.74 0.30
C PHE A 18 11.67 -12.11 1.64
N ASN A 19 12.18 -10.91 1.94
CA ASN A 19 11.88 -10.20 3.18
C ASN A 19 10.83 -9.12 2.98
N SER A 20 11.09 -8.20 2.03
CA SER A 20 10.22 -7.05 1.81
C SER A 20 10.39 -6.45 0.41
N ILE A 21 9.41 -5.66 0.02
CA ILE A 21 9.45 -4.78 -1.15
C ILE A 21 8.95 -3.40 -0.74
N SER A 22 9.59 -2.34 -1.22
CA SER A 22 9.19 -0.96 -1.02
C SER A 22 9.41 -0.14 -2.29
N GLY A 23 8.89 1.07 -2.32
CA GLY A 23 9.02 1.98 -3.47
C GLY A 23 7.70 2.62 -3.86
N MET A 24 7.61 3.12 -5.08
CA MET A 24 6.39 3.70 -5.64
C MET A 24 6.29 3.38 -7.13
N LEU A 25 5.12 2.92 -7.55
CA LEU A 25 4.76 2.70 -8.94
C LEU A 25 3.45 3.43 -9.23
N GLU A 26 3.52 4.42 -10.14
CA GLU A 26 2.36 5.20 -10.54
C GLU A 26 2.00 4.94 -12.01
N PRO A 27 0.70 4.94 -12.39
CA PRO A 27 0.29 4.74 -13.76
C PRO A 27 0.92 5.76 -14.72
N GLY A 28 1.59 5.26 -15.75
CA GLY A 28 2.24 6.08 -16.78
C GLY A 28 3.63 6.58 -16.42
N GLU A 29 4.18 6.20 -15.28
CA GLU A 29 5.49 6.67 -14.81
C GLU A 29 6.51 5.53 -14.69
N ASP A 30 7.76 5.93 -14.63
CA ASP A 30 8.87 5.07 -14.26
C ASP A 30 9.09 5.15 -12.75
N GLY A 31 9.25 4.00 -12.10
CA GLY A 31 9.48 3.89 -10.67
C GLY A 31 10.65 2.98 -10.33
N VAL A 32 11.06 3.03 -9.08
CA VAL A 32 12.09 2.15 -8.51
C VAL A 32 11.49 1.38 -7.35
N LEU A 33 11.61 0.07 -7.40
CA LEU A 33 11.28 -0.81 -6.28
C LEU A 33 12.57 -1.28 -5.63
N GLU A 34 12.60 -1.28 -4.32
CA GLU A 34 13.66 -1.86 -3.51
C GLU A 34 13.17 -3.19 -2.94
N ILE A 35 13.88 -4.27 -3.26
CA ILE A 35 13.56 -5.63 -2.80
C ILE A 35 14.66 -6.07 -1.84
N SER A 36 14.26 -6.53 -0.66
CA SER A 36 15.16 -7.13 0.32
C SER A 36 15.07 -8.66 0.26
N LEU A 37 16.22 -9.31 0.11
CA LEU A 37 16.37 -10.76 0.10
C LEU A 37 17.36 -11.18 1.18
N SER A 38 17.18 -12.36 1.78
CA SER A 38 18.13 -12.97 2.71
C SER A 38 18.57 -14.33 2.22
N ASN A 39 19.86 -14.65 2.39
CA ASN A 39 20.35 -16.01 2.26
C ASN A 39 20.38 -16.69 3.64
N VAL A 40 19.34 -17.43 3.94
CA VAL A 40 19.19 -18.19 5.20
C VAL A 40 19.79 -19.60 5.13
N GLY A 41 20.37 -19.94 3.99
CA GLY A 41 21.03 -21.22 3.77
C GLY A 41 22.39 -21.35 4.44
N SER A 42 23.00 -22.50 4.31
CA SER A 42 24.29 -22.81 4.91
C SER A 42 25.48 -22.61 3.97
N ALA A 43 25.25 -22.09 2.77
CA ALA A 43 26.28 -21.81 1.77
C ALA A 43 25.99 -20.48 1.03
N PRO A 44 27.02 -19.77 0.53
CA PRO A 44 26.85 -18.61 -0.30
C PRO A 44 26.35 -18.97 -1.71
N ILE A 45 25.74 -18.02 -2.39
CA ILE A 45 25.52 -18.06 -3.84
C ILE A 45 26.67 -17.31 -4.50
N ASN A 46 27.52 -18.04 -5.19
CA ASN A 46 28.60 -17.41 -5.94
C ASN A 46 28.05 -16.88 -7.28
N TYR A 47 28.39 -15.66 -7.60
CA TYR A 47 27.96 -14.97 -8.84
C TYR A 47 26.44 -15.00 -9.05
N PRO A 48 25.67 -14.44 -8.09
CA PRO A 48 24.23 -14.40 -8.22
C PRO A 48 23.81 -13.53 -9.39
N ILE A 49 22.72 -13.94 -10.02
CA ILE A 49 22.00 -13.18 -11.06
C ILE A 49 20.57 -13.05 -10.58
N VAL A 50 20.15 -11.82 -10.34
CA VAL A 50 18.78 -11.51 -10.00
C VAL A 50 18.11 -10.83 -11.19
N SER A 51 16.95 -11.31 -11.57
CA SER A 51 16.11 -10.72 -12.60
C SER A 51 14.67 -10.65 -12.12
N ALA A 52 13.90 -9.73 -12.69
CA ALA A 52 12.49 -9.64 -12.38
C ALA A 52 11.68 -9.45 -13.66
N THR A 53 10.43 -9.89 -13.63
CA THR A 53 9.45 -9.66 -14.69
C THR A 53 8.15 -9.22 -14.05
N GLY A 54 7.52 -8.20 -14.62
CA GLY A 54 6.20 -7.75 -14.21
C GLY A 54 5.07 -8.41 -15.00
N ASP A 55 3.86 -8.00 -14.70
CA ASP A 55 2.64 -8.41 -15.39
C ASP A 55 2.37 -7.57 -16.65
N MET A 56 1.11 -7.57 -17.11
CA MET A 56 0.73 -6.83 -18.33
C MET A 56 0.79 -5.31 -18.20
N TYR A 57 0.81 -4.75 -16.98
CA TYR A 57 0.87 -3.33 -16.72
C TYR A 57 2.24 -2.85 -16.26
N VAL A 58 3.09 -3.74 -15.78
CA VAL A 58 4.42 -3.40 -15.27
C VAL A 58 5.50 -4.03 -16.12
N THR A 59 6.32 -3.18 -16.73
CA THR A 59 7.52 -3.61 -17.45
C THR A 59 8.73 -3.39 -16.54
N VAL A 60 9.42 -4.46 -16.20
CA VAL A 60 10.64 -4.38 -15.39
C VAL A 60 11.85 -4.23 -16.31
N ASN A 61 12.63 -3.18 -16.07
CA ASN A 61 13.86 -2.91 -16.79
C ASN A 61 15.05 -3.56 -16.06
N SER A 62 15.15 -4.87 -16.16
CA SER A 62 16.03 -5.72 -15.36
C SER A 62 17.50 -5.81 -15.80
N SER A 63 17.98 -4.90 -16.66
CA SER A 63 19.38 -4.92 -17.08
C SER A 63 20.32 -4.42 -15.98
N GLY A 64 20.50 -5.17 -14.90
CA GLY A 64 21.52 -4.82 -13.94
C GLY A 64 21.23 -5.10 -12.47
N ILE A 65 20.23 -5.90 -12.16
CA ILE A 65 20.05 -6.34 -10.79
C ILE A 65 21.15 -7.38 -10.49
N GLY A 66 22.15 -6.96 -9.70
CA GLY A 66 23.28 -7.81 -9.35
C GLY A 66 24.23 -8.06 -10.53
N ASN A 67 25.33 -7.32 -10.57
CA ASN A 67 26.36 -7.54 -11.58
C ASN A 67 27.18 -8.76 -11.16
N ALA A 68 26.88 -9.90 -11.74
CA ALA A 68 27.35 -11.24 -11.39
C ALA A 68 28.88 -11.44 -11.29
N TYR A 69 29.69 -10.44 -11.67
CA TYR A 69 31.14 -10.63 -11.78
C TYR A 69 31.95 -10.31 -10.53
N TYR A 70 31.36 -9.67 -9.49
CA TYR A 70 32.10 -9.17 -8.33
C TYR A 70 31.37 -9.32 -6.98
N TRP A 71 30.30 -10.11 -6.92
CA TRP A 71 29.47 -10.19 -5.76
C TRP A 71 29.13 -11.66 -5.44
N ASP A 72 29.24 -12.03 -4.19
CA ASP A 72 28.78 -13.31 -3.66
C ASP A 72 27.70 -12.99 -2.61
N PHE A 73 26.57 -13.70 -2.68
CA PHE A 73 25.52 -13.57 -1.69
C PHE A 73 25.83 -14.54 -0.54
N GLU A 74 26.50 -13.99 0.46
CA GLU A 74 26.96 -14.77 1.62
C GLU A 74 25.78 -15.34 2.41
N ASN A 75 26.00 -16.47 3.08
CA ASN A 75 25.02 -17.02 4.01
C ASN A 75 24.87 -16.12 5.25
N ASP A 76 23.68 -16.14 5.85
CA ASP A 76 23.28 -15.29 6.97
C ASP A 76 23.37 -13.78 6.67
N ASN A 77 23.34 -13.38 5.38
CA ASN A 77 23.36 -12.00 4.92
C ASN A 77 22.05 -11.62 4.23
N SER A 78 21.76 -10.31 4.22
CA SER A 78 20.63 -9.71 3.50
C SER A 78 21.15 -8.70 2.50
N GLU A 79 20.51 -8.64 1.33
CA GLU A 79 20.85 -7.73 0.24
C GLU A 79 19.61 -6.94 -0.19
N GLU A 80 19.82 -5.66 -0.44
CA GLU A 80 18.82 -4.75 -0.98
C GLU A 80 19.10 -4.50 -2.46
N LEU A 81 18.11 -4.75 -3.30
CA LEU A 81 18.21 -4.71 -4.74
C LEU A 81 17.23 -3.69 -5.31
N LEU A 82 17.71 -2.82 -6.18
CA LEU A 82 16.88 -1.84 -6.87
C LEU A 82 16.40 -2.38 -8.21
N ILE A 83 15.09 -2.35 -8.41
CA ILE A 83 14.42 -2.74 -9.65
C ILE A 83 13.79 -1.49 -10.28
N ASN A 84 14.23 -1.13 -11.48
CA ASN A 84 13.56 -0.10 -12.26
C ASN A 84 12.37 -0.73 -13.00
N ALA A 85 11.23 -0.09 -12.89
CA ALA A 85 10.01 -0.52 -13.54
C ALA A 85 9.32 0.65 -14.24
N SER A 86 8.65 0.37 -15.36
CA SER A 86 7.80 1.33 -16.07
C SER A 86 6.36 0.81 -16.00
N VAL A 87 5.43 1.68 -15.59
CA VAL A 87 4.02 1.33 -15.47
C VAL A 87 3.23 1.86 -16.66
N SER A 88 2.36 1.02 -17.20
CA SER A 88 1.46 1.41 -18.27
C SER A 88 0.54 2.56 -17.82
N PRO A 89 0.31 3.60 -18.64
CA PRO A 89 -0.68 4.65 -18.32
C PRO A 89 -2.13 4.14 -18.26
N PHE A 90 -2.36 2.91 -18.70
CA PHE A 90 -3.66 2.24 -18.62
C PHE A 90 -3.77 1.30 -17.41
N ALA A 91 -2.76 1.25 -16.54
CA ALA A 91 -2.84 0.50 -15.31
C ALA A 91 -3.91 1.11 -14.41
N PRO A 92 -4.89 0.33 -13.92
CA PRO A 92 -5.83 0.85 -12.94
C PRO A 92 -5.09 1.24 -11.66
N VAL A 93 -5.47 2.36 -11.05
CA VAL A 93 -5.03 2.69 -9.69
C VAL A 93 -5.54 1.61 -8.73
N GLY A 94 -4.69 1.13 -7.83
CA GLY A 94 -4.99 0.01 -6.96
C GLY A 94 -4.79 -1.37 -7.60
N HIS A 95 -4.38 -1.44 -8.89
CA HIS A 95 -4.01 -2.72 -9.49
C HIS A 95 -2.85 -3.35 -8.73
N VAL A 96 -3.00 -4.61 -8.35
CA VAL A 96 -1.93 -5.39 -7.72
C VAL A 96 -1.12 -6.10 -8.79
N ALA A 97 0.04 -5.53 -9.09
CA ALA A 97 0.96 -6.10 -10.05
C ALA A 97 1.63 -7.35 -9.49
N GLU A 98 1.66 -8.42 -10.29
CA GLU A 98 2.43 -9.62 -10.02
C GLU A 98 3.85 -9.44 -10.57
N ILE A 99 4.84 -9.40 -9.68
CA ILE A 99 6.24 -9.27 -10.03
C ILE A 99 6.95 -10.58 -9.68
N THR A 100 7.42 -11.29 -10.68
CA THR A 100 8.22 -12.50 -10.48
C THR A 100 9.69 -12.13 -10.37
N VAL A 101 10.31 -12.41 -9.25
CA VAL A 101 11.74 -12.23 -8.99
C VAL A 101 12.42 -13.59 -9.09
N LEU A 102 13.41 -13.69 -9.95
CA LEU A 102 14.19 -14.90 -10.17
C LEU A 102 15.64 -14.69 -9.69
N VAL A 103 16.10 -15.55 -8.79
CA VAL A 103 17.47 -15.60 -8.31
C VAL A 103 18.15 -16.86 -8.86
N THR A 104 19.19 -16.66 -9.65
CA THR A 104 20.01 -17.76 -10.20
C THR A 104 21.49 -17.50 -9.92
N ASN A 105 22.35 -18.40 -10.32
CA ASN A 105 23.78 -18.13 -10.38
C ASN A 105 24.34 -18.43 -11.78
N LEU A 106 25.49 -17.82 -12.08
CA LEU A 106 26.13 -17.90 -13.40
C LEU A 106 26.38 -19.34 -13.87
N ASN A 107 26.63 -20.26 -12.95
CA ASN A 107 26.91 -21.66 -13.24
C ASN A 107 25.66 -22.56 -13.29
N GLY A 108 24.46 -21.99 -13.07
CA GLY A 108 23.19 -22.70 -13.14
C GLY A 108 22.95 -23.71 -12.02
N GLY A 109 23.76 -23.66 -10.94
CA GLY A 109 23.63 -24.57 -9.81
C GLY A 109 22.57 -24.14 -8.76
N TYR A 110 22.08 -22.92 -8.85
CA TYR A 110 21.02 -22.38 -8.01
C TYR A 110 19.93 -21.74 -8.86
N ASN A 111 18.69 -21.95 -8.47
CA ASN A 111 17.53 -21.35 -9.11
C ASN A 111 16.36 -21.30 -8.09
N ASN A 112 15.92 -20.11 -7.77
CA ASN A 112 14.73 -19.88 -6.94
C ASN A 112 13.94 -18.70 -7.50
N SER A 113 12.61 -18.72 -7.36
CA SER A 113 11.74 -17.65 -7.81
C SER A 113 10.70 -17.32 -6.77
N PHE A 114 10.39 -16.02 -6.66
CA PHE A 114 9.37 -15.47 -5.77
C PHE A 114 8.35 -14.71 -6.60
N ILE A 115 7.08 -14.82 -6.23
CA ILE A 115 6.03 -13.94 -6.73
C ILE A 115 5.78 -12.90 -5.66
N VAL A 116 5.96 -11.65 -6.04
CA VAL A 116 5.74 -10.50 -5.17
C VAL A 116 4.57 -9.71 -5.71
N TYR A 117 3.64 -9.35 -4.86
CA TYR A 117 2.48 -8.54 -5.20
C TYR A 117 2.72 -7.10 -4.77
N TYR A 118 2.53 -6.15 -5.69
CA TYR A 118 2.77 -4.74 -5.42
C TYR A 118 1.68 -3.85 -6.01
N SER A 119 1.08 -2.99 -5.17
CA SER A 119 -0.01 -2.12 -5.62
C SER A 119 0.52 -0.96 -6.45
N ILE A 120 -0.13 -0.71 -7.59
CA ILE A 120 0.15 0.44 -8.45
C ILE A 120 -0.71 1.62 -7.99
N GLY A 121 -0.06 2.73 -7.67
CA GLY A 121 -0.68 3.94 -7.17
C GLY A 121 -1.27 3.74 -5.77
N GLN A 122 -1.25 4.77 -4.97
CA GLN A 122 -2.15 4.87 -3.84
C GLN A 122 -3.43 5.53 -4.32
N VAL A 123 -4.58 4.97 -3.99
CA VAL A 123 -5.82 5.73 -4.11
C VAL A 123 -5.75 6.82 -3.05
N SER A 124 -5.46 8.03 -3.46
CA SER A 124 -5.44 9.19 -2.55
C SER A 124 -6.27 10.32 -3.14
N GLU A 125 -6.99 11.00 -2.29
CA GLU A 125 -7.72 12.22 -2.62
C GLU A 125 -7.23 13.35 -1.70
N ASN A 126 -6.75 14.41 -2.27
CA ASN A 126 -6.28 15.59 -1.55
C ASN A 126 -7.14 16.84 -1.82
N PHE A 127 -8.15 16.70 -2.66
CA PHE A 127 -9.12 17.74 -3.02
C PHE A 127 -8.52 18.98 -3.74
N GLU A 128 -7.25 18.97 -4.11
CA GLU A 128 -6.60 20.12 -4.76
C GLU A 128 -7.13 20.44 -6.16
N THR A 129 -7.72 19.47 -6.82
CA THR A 129 -8.37 19.62 -8.14
C THR A 129 -9.89 19.56 -8.09
N GLY A 130 -10.46 19.65 -6.89
CA GLY A 130 -11.86 19.35 -6.65
C GLY A 130 -12.06 17.90 -6.25
N PHE A 131 -13.30 17.41 -6.30
CA PHE A 131 -13.55 15.97 -6.19
C PHE A 131 -13.01 15.28 -7.45
N SER A 132 -12.03 14.39 -7.26
CA SER A 132 -11.35 13.71 -8.37
C SER A 132 -12.31 12.89 -9.23
N ASP A 133 -12.22 13.04 -10.54
CA ASP A 133 -12.97 12.22 -11.49
C ASP A 133 -12.55 10.73 -11.47
N ALA A 134 -11.39 10.41 -10.87
CA ALA A 134 -10.92 9.05 -10.70
C ALA A 134 -11.70 8.29 -9.61
N LEU A 135 -12.29 9.03 -8.68
CA LEU A 135 -13.13 8.50 -7.62
C LEU A 135 -14.58 8.93 -7.92
N ASN A 136 -15.46 7.97 -8.14
CA ASN A 136 -16.87 8.25 -8.38
C ASN A 136 -17.55 8.66 -7.07
N TRP A 137 -17.38 9.91 -6.68
CA TRP A 137 -17.99 10.48 -5.49
C TRP A 137 -19.51 10.60 -5.61
N GLU A 138 -20.22 10.09 -4.63
CA GLU A 138 -21.67 10.23 -4.51
C GLU A 138 -22.01 11.12 -3.34
N PHE A 139 -23.02 11.99 -3.53
CA PHE A 139 -23.49 12.94 -2.54
C PHE A 139 -24.93 12.64 -2.18
N ASN A 140 -25.22 12.52 -0.90
CA ASN A 140 -26.54 12.20 -0.39
C ASN A 140 -26.89 13.05 0.85
N GLY A 141 -28.16 13.01 1.27
CA GLY A 141 -28.66 13.77 2.40
C GLY A 141 -29.31 15.07 1.99
N ASP A 142 -29.43 16.01 2.94
CA ASP A 142 -30.17 17.26 2.78
C ASP A 142 -29.31 18.37 2.16
N ALA A 143 -27.98 18.26 2.23
CA ALA A 143 -27.04 19.18 1.61
C ALA A 143 -25.82 18.42 1.06
N ASN A 144 -25.26 18.90 -0.04
CA ASN A 144 -24.08 18.27 -0.65
C ASN A 144 -22.78 18.76 -0.01
N TRP A 145 -21.78 17.89 0.03
CA TRP A 145 -20.41 18.29 0.30
C TRP A 145 -19.88 19.20 -0.80
N SER A 146 -18.92 20.02 -0.45
CA SER A 146 -18.25 20.96 -1.36
C SER A 146 -16.77 21.09 -1.03
N ILE A 147 -16.00 21.71 -1.93
CA ILE A 147 -14.60 22.03 -1.71
C ILE A 147 -14.48 23.40 -1.05
N THR A 148 -13.59 23.53 -0.07
CA THR A 148 -13.31 24.78 0.64
C THR A 148 -11.81 25.06 0.70
N ASP A 149 -11.46 26.35 0.69
CA ASP A 149 -10.12 26.90 0.96
C ASP A 149 -9.99 27.54 2.35
N SER A 150 -11.08 27.44 3.14
CA SER A 150 -11.12 28.08 4.47
C SER A 150 -10.35 27.31 5.53
N GLU A 151 -10.31 25.98 5.42
CA GLU A 151 -9.70 25.07 6.37
C GLU A 151 -9.13 23.86 5.62
N GLN A 152 -7.87 23.57 5.79
CA GLN A 152 -7.17 22.43 5.19
C GLN A 152 -6.19 21.78 6.17
N TYR A 153 -5.93 20.50 6.03
CA TYR A 153 -4.85 19.82 6.74
C TYR A 153 -3.52 20.02 6.03
N GLU A 154 -3.51 19.86 4.71
CA GLU A 154 -2.36 20.02 3.83
C GLU A 154 -2.84 20.62 2.51
N GLY A 155 -1.92 21.25 1.76
CA GLY A 155 -2.27 21.88 0.50
C GLY A 155 -3.09 23.17 0.67
N SER A 156 -4.06 23.38 -0.23
CA SER A 156 -4.87 24.60 -0.32
C SER A 156 -6.36 24.35 -0.11
N PHE A 157 -6.83 23.11 -0.22
CA PHE A 157 -8.25 22.77 -0.23
C PHE A 157 -8.55 21.55 0.65
N SER A 158 -9.83 21.45 1.04
CA SER A 158 -10.41 20.26 1.67
C SER A 158 -11.87 20.08 1.28
N ALA A 159 -12.44 18.92 1.56
CA ALA A 159 -13.88 18.70 1.45
C ALA A 159 -14.58 19.14 2.75
N VAL A 160 -15.72 19.78 2.62
CA VAL A 160 -16.57 20.21 3.73
C VAL A 160 -18.01 19.77 3.49
N SER A 161 -18.70 19.31 4.56
CA SER A 161 -20.13 19.00 4.50
C SER A 161 -20.95 20.25 4.17
N GLY A 162 -22.10 20.05 3.57
CA GLY A 162 -23.07 21.13 3.44
C GLY A 162 -23.67 21.55 4.79
N ASP A 163 -24.18 22.78 4.87
CA ASP A 163 -24.91 23.27 6.03
C ASP A 163 -26.23 22.50 6.18
N ILE A 164 -26.48 21.98 7.36
CA ILE A 164 -27.66 21.20 7.71
C ILE A 164 -28.33 21.74 8.98
N ASP A 165 -29.66 21.59 9.04
CA ASP A 165 -30.46 21.90 10.24
C ASP A 165 -30.66 20.65 11.11
N ASP A 166 -31.32 20.81 12.26
CA ASP A 166 -31.64 19.70 13.18
C ASP A 166 -32.31 18.54 12.46
N SER A 167 -31.86 17.32 12.75
CA SER A 167 -32.35 16.08 12.17
C SER A 167 -32.13 15.92 10.65
N GLN A 168 -31.20 16.64 10.10
CA GLN A 168 -30.73 16.53 8.72
C GLN A 168 -29.36 15.84 8.64
N SER A 169 -28.99 15.43 7.45
CA SER A 169 -27.69 14.82 7.17
C SER A 169 -27.08 15.32 5.87
N SER A 170 -25.75 15.27 5.80
CA SER A 170 -24.98 15.54 4.60
C SER A 170 -23.92 14.45 4.47
N SER A 171 -23.97 13.66 3.41
CA SER A 171 -23.05 12.55 3.24
C SER A 171 -22.33 12.57 1.89
N ILE A 172 -21.14 12.01 1.90
CA ILE A 172 -20.30 11.75 0.75
C ILE A 172 -19.86 10.29 0.81
N SER A 173 -19.87 9.62 -0.31
CA SER A 173 -19.42 8.23 -0.40
C SER A 173 -18.64 7.96 -1.68
N VAL A 174 -17.81 6.92 -1.63
CA VAL A 174 -17.05 6.40 -2.76
C VAL A 174 -17.06 4.88 -2.71
N THR A 175 -17.22 4.25 -3.87
CA THR A 175 -17.10 2.79 -3.97
C THR A 175 -15.73 2.44 -4.54
N LEU A 176 -14.98 1.60 -3.86
CA LEU A 176 -13.64 1.19 -4.21
C LEU A 176 -13.53 -0.34 -4.29
N ASP A 177 -12.79 -0.83 -5.26
CA ASP A 177 -12.36 -2.22 -5.32
C ASP A 177 -11.02 -2.36 -4.61
N VAL A 178 -11.05 -2.90 -3.39
CA VAL A 178 -9.87 -3.18 -2.58
C VAL A 178 -9.31 -4.54 -3.00
N VAL A 179 -8.17 -4.55 -3.64
CA VAL A 179 -7.61 -5.75 -4.28
C VAL A 179 -6.97 -6.70 -3.27
N MET A 180 -6.50 -6.18 -2.15
CA MET A 180 -5.93 -6.94 -1.03
C MET A 180 -6.22 -6.22 0.28
N ASP A 181 -6.16 -6.96 1.38
CA ASP A 181 -6.34 -6.39 2.71
C ASP A 181 -5.40 -5.21 2.93
N GLY A 182 -5.94 -4.11 3.43
CA GLY A 182 -5.23 -2.86 3.58
C GLY A 182 -5.84 -1.96 4.66
N GLU A 183 -5.67 -0.66 4.50
CA GLU A 183 -6.19 0.35 5.41
C GLU A 183 -6.82 1.51 4.64
N ILE A 184 -7.93 2.04 5.15
CA ILE A 184 -8.52 3.32 4.74
C ILE A 184 -8.19 4.34 5.82
N GLY A 185 -7.48 5.40 5.47
CA GLY A 185 -7.14 6.49 6.39
C GLY A 185 -7.57 7.84 5.85
N PHE A 186 -7.90 8.74 6.77
CA PHE A 186 -8.23 10.12 6.42
C PHE A 186 -7.92 11.09 7.56
N TYR A 187 -7.73 12.35 7.19
CA TYR A 187 -7.67 13.46 8.13
C TYR A 187 -9.04 14.12 8.21
N TYR A 188 -9.47 14.43 9.42
CA TYR A 188 -10.77 15.06 9.66
C TYR A 188 -10.68 16.18 10.70
N LYS A 189 -11.64 17.07 10.60
CA LYS A 189 -11.90 18.14 11.56
C LYS A 189 -13.42 18.28 11.71
N VAL A 190 -13.91 18.38 12.96
CA VAL A 190 -15.34 18.48 13.25
C VAL A 190 -15.63 19.82 13.93
N ALA A 191 -16.64 20.50 13.43
CA ALA A 191 -17.24 21.69 14.04
C ALA A 191 -18.75 21.45 14.12
N SER A 192 -19.24 21.09 15.30
CA SER A 192 -20.65 20.75 15.54
C SER A 192 -21.01 20.98 17.00
N GLU A 193 -22.23 20.62 17.40
CA GLU A 193 -22.66 20.70 18.78
C GLU A 193 -21.78 19.83 19.70
N TYR A 194 -21.37 20.40 20.80
CA TYR A 194 -20.51 19.76 21.79
C TYR A 194 -21.30 19.14 22.95
N SER A 195 -21.02 17.88 23.29
CA SER A 195 -21.54 17.23 24.47
C SER A 195 -20.58 17.43 25.68
N PRO A 196 -20.88 18.30 26.64
CA PRO A 196 -19.97 18.57 27.77
C PRO A 196 -19.69 17.33 28.63
N SER A 197 -20.57 16.36 28.62
CA SER A 197 -20.42 15.11 29.38
C SER A 197 -19.68 14.04 28.62
N GLY A 198 -19.54 14.17 27.30
CA GLY A 198 -19.02 13.13 26.40
C GLY A 198 -19.89 11.86 26.33
N LEU A 199 -21.08 11.88 26.97
CA LEU A 199 -21.96 10.69 27.08
C LEU A 199 -22.95 10.57 25.92
N TYR A 200 -23.15 11.63 25.17
CA TYR A 200 -24.12 11.69 24.08
C TYR A 200 -23.44 12.17 22.82
N PHE A 201 -23.72 11.53 21.71
CA PHE A 201 -23.45 12.02 20.38
C PHE A 201 -24.66 12.82 19.93
N TYR A 202 -24.48 14.13 19.73
CA TYR A 202 -25.54 15.02 19.23
C TYR A 202 -25.38 15.16 17.72
N ASP A 203 -24.31 15.84 17.31
CA ASP A 203 -23.94 16.04 15.92
C ASP A 203 -22.44 15.77 15.74
N GLY A 204 -22.05 15.33 14.55
CA GLY A 204 -20.64 15.04 14.27
C GLY A 204 -20.43 14.38 12.93
N LEU A 205 -19.22 13.91 12.72
CA LEU A 205 -18.85 13.10 11.57
C LEU A 205 -19.01 11.63 11.92
N GLU A 206 -19.69 10.90 11.08
CA GLU A 206 -19.82 9.45 11.15
C GLU A 206 -19.09 8.80 9.98
N PHE A 207 -18.34 7.74 10.25
CA PHE A 207 -17.65 6.98 9.24
C PHE A 207 -18.23 5.57 9.11
N TYR A 208 -18.54 5.20 7.89
CA TYR A 208 -19.14 3.92 7.54
C TYR A 208 -18.30 3.17 6.53
N ILE A 209 -18.33 1.84 6.61
CA ILE A 209 -17.90 0.91 5.55
C ILE A 209 -19.08 -0.02 5.30
N ASP A 210 -19.54 -0.14 4.05
CA ASP A 210 -20.64 -1.01 3.62
C ASP A 210 -21.94 -0.82 4.42
N ASN A 211 -22.25 0.42 4.75
CA ASN A 211 -23.39 0.82 5.62
C ASN A 211 -23.27 0.36 7.09
N GLU A 212 -22.14 -0.16 7.51
CA GLU A 212 -21.86 -0.40 8.91
C GLU A 212 -21.15 0.81 9.52
N LEU A 213 -21.67 1.33 10.64
CA LEU A 213 -21.05 2.42 11.37
C LEU A 213 -19.75 1.93 12.01
N ILE A 214 -18.62 2.49 11.58
CA ILE A 214 -17.30 2.14 12.08
C ILE A 214 -16.90 3.04 13.23
N ASP A 215 -17.10 4.36 13.08
CA ASP A 215 -16.75 5.32 14.13
C ASP A 215 -17.54 6.62 14.03
N GLN A 216 -17.52 7.40 15.14
CA GLN A 216 -18.21 8.68 15.28
C GLN A 216 -17.25 9.70 15.90
N TYR A 217 -17.21 10.90 15.33
CA TYR A 217 -16.34 11.99 15.77
C TYR A 217 -17.15 13.22 16.09
N GLN A 218 -16.93 13.76 17.27
CA GLN A 218 -17.54 15.02 17.72
C GLN A 218 -16.43 15.94 18.25
N PRO A 219 -16.68 17.26 18.35
CA PRO A 219 -15.72 18.17 18.92
C PRO A 219 -15.38 17.78 20.36
N ASN A 220 -14.11 17.94 20.72
CA ASN A 220 -13.63 17.66 22.09
C ASN A 220 -13.74 18.87 23.02
N GLN A 221 -14.02 20.08 22.48
CA GLN A 221 -14.25 21.34 23.22
C GLN A 221 -15.16 22.26 22.39
N GLU A 222 -16.06 22.96 23.07
CA GLU A 222 -16.98 24.02 22.55
C GLU A 222 -16.96 24.27 21.02
N GLY A 223 -17.41 23.27 20.26
CA GLY A 223 -17.73 23.45 18.86
C GLY A 223 -16.56 23.35 17.86
N LEU A 224 -15.33 23.13 18.28
CA LEU A 224 -14.20 23.05 17.36
C LEU A 224 -13.21 21.92 17.72
N SER A 225 -12.92 21.03 16.78
CA SER A 225 -11.79 20.09 16.88
C SER A 225 -10.55 20.59 16.14
N LEU A 226 -9.40 20.02 16.47
CA LEU A 226 -8.19 20.12 15.65
C LEU A 226 -8.24 19.02 14.59
N TRP A 227 -7.46 19.20 13.51
CA TRP A 227 -7.24 18.14 12.54
C TRP A 227 -6.68 16.90 13.23
N SER A 228 -7.29 15.77 12.94
CA SER A 228 -6.93 14.46 13.49
C SER A 228 -6.86 13.44 12.35
N ALA A 229 -6.04 12.40 12.53
CA ALA A 229 -5.89 11.31 11.59
C ALA A 229 -6.47 10.03 12.17
N VAL A 230 -7.07 9.23 11.31
CA VAL A 230 -7.55 7.87 11.63
C VAL A 230 -7.22 6.93 10.48
N SER A 231 -7.14 5.64 10.81
CA SER A 231 -6.97 4.56 9.84
C SER A 231 -7.72 3.34 10.32
N TYR A 232 -8.37 2.65 9.39
CA TYR A 232 -9.18 1.45 9.66
C TYR A 232 -8.81 0.34 8.70
N PRO A 233 -8.68 -0.90 9.19
CA PRO A 233 -8.44 -2.04 8.32
C PRO A 233 -9.63 -2.25 7.38
N VAL A 234 -9.33 -2.63 6.15
CA VAL A 234 -10.31 -3.02 5.13
C VAL A 234 -9.85 -4.33 4.50
N GLU A 235 -10.74 -5.27 4.37
CA GLU A 235 -10.47 -6.53 3.68
C GLU A 235 -10.51 -6.34 2.16
N SER A 236 -9.99 -7.30 1.41
CA SER A 236 -10.11 -7.31 -0.05
C SER A 236 -11.56 -7.51 -0.46
N GLY A 237 -12.04 -6.71 -1.42
CA GLY A 237 -13.42 -6.73 -1.91
C GLY A 237 -13.86 -5.37 -2.43
N THR A 238 -15.12 -5.29 -2.87
CA THR A 238 -15.73 -4.01 -3.23
C THR A 238 -16.39 -3.42 -2.00
N HIS A 239 -15.99 -2.21 -1.62
CA HIS A 239 -16.46 -1.51 -0.42
C HIS A 239 -16.97 -0.11 -0.77
N THR A 240 -17.93 0.37 0.01
CA THR A 240 -18.51 1.73 -0.09
C THR A 240 -18.42 2.42 1.24
#